data_5f2c907c645d0770119c42ccfac427a7
#
_entry.id   5f2c907c645d0770119c42ccfac427a7
#
_cell.length_a   1.000
_cell.length_b   1.000
_cell.length_c   1.000
_cell.angle_alpha   90.00
_cell.angle_beta   90.00
_cell.angle_gamma   90.00
#
_symmetry.space_group_name_H-M   'P 1'
#
loop_
_entity.id
_entity.type
_entity.pdbx_description
1 polymer ?
#
loop_
_entity_poly.entity_id
_entity_poly.type
_entity_poly.pdbx_seq_one_letter_code
_entity_poly.pdbx_strand_id
1 'polypeptide(L)'
;APVILASRQQPHLKIDRLGISAQDTLETVLTEVTKRGPLASKDFDDPRSERGGWWDWKPAKLALEILFEQGYLMIDHRVNFQRYYDLAKHVLPNDPNIQTKTIEDWKRWTTLCSLLYLGVATIEQISDYYRQQKADVHSTIKELLTEGAVIPTEVEGWKEQAYLNSVDRIIVEAIEAGLYRSKLTVFLPPFDNLIWD
;
A
#
# COMPACT_ATOMS: atom_id res chain seq x y z
N ALA A 1 5.96 -6.14 -5.01
CA ALA A 1 5.38 -7.45 -5.33
C ALA A 1 5.13 -8.32 -4.07
N PRO A 2 6.07 -8.56 -3.15
CA PRO A 2 5.85 -9.40 -1.96
C PRO A 2 4.69 -8.89 -1.08
N VAL A 3 4.59 -7.59 -0.91
CA VAL A 3 3.52 -6.91 -0.13
C VAL A 3 2.13 -7.16 -0.72
N ILE A 4 2.00 -7.08 -2.04
CA ILE A 4 0.73 -7.33 -2.73
C ILE A 4 0.30 -8.79 -2.57
N LEU A 5 1.24 -9.72 -2.58
CA LEU A 5 0.95 -11.15 -2.38
C LEU A 5 0.47 -11.45 -0.95
N ALA A 6 0.99 -10.74 0.06
CA ALA A 6 0.51 -10.86 1.44
C ALA A 6 -0.94 -10.37 1.63
N SER A 7 -1.38 -9.39 0.84
CA SER A 7 -2.74 -8.83 0.92
C SER A 7 -3.85 -9.79 0.45
N ARG A 8 -3.51 -10.89 -0.23
CA ARG A 8 -4.48 -11.90 -0.70
C ARG A 8 -5.32 -12.54 0.42
N GLN A 9 -4.80 -12.55 1.63
CA GLN A 9 -5.45 -13.19 2.78
C GLN A 9 -6.47 -12.28 3.47
N GLN A 10 -6.56 -11.00 3.09
CA GLN A 10 -7.50 -10.07 3.68
C GLN A 10 -8.74 -9.87 2.79
N PRO A 11 -9.95 -9.79 3.38
CA PRO A 11 -11.15 -9.41 2.63
C PRO A 11 -10.95 -8.04 1.99
N HIS A 12 -11.23 -7.95 0.70
CA HIS A 12 -11.05 -6.68 -0.01
C HIS A 12 -12.21 -5.74 0.27
N LEU A 13 -11.94 -4.52 0.74
CA LEU A 13 -12.94 -3.51 1.13
C LEU A 13 -13.96 -3.16 0.03
N LYS A 14 -13.61 -3.38 -1.23
CA LYS A 14 -14.49 -3.09 -2.38
C LYS A 14 -15.36 -4.28 -2.80
N ILE A 15 -15.20 -5.45 -2.17
CA ILE A 15 -15.91 -6.68 -2.60
C ILE A 15 -17.42 -6.52 -2.50
N ASP A 16 -17.90 -5.80 -1.48
CA ASP A 16 -19.32 -5.52 -1.27
C ASP A 16 -19.96 -4.73 -2.42
N ARG A 17 -19.17 -3.98 -3.19
CA ARG A 17 -19.63 -3.24 -4.36
C ARG A 17 -19.99 -4.12 -5.54
N LEU A 18 -19.50 -5.36 -5.59
CA LEU A 18 -19.87 -6.34 -6.61
C LEU A 18 -21.21 -7.02 -6.30
N GLY A 19 -21.72 -6.88 -5.07
CA GLY A 19 -22.99 -7.45 -4.66
C GLY A 19 -22.98 -8.98 -4.52
N ILE A 20 -24.15 -9.60 -4.64
CA ILE A 20 -24.36 -11.03 -4.39
C ILE A 20 -23.54 -11.95 -5.31
N SER A 21 -23.22 -11.50 -6.53
CA SER A 21 -22.44 -12.26 -7.51
C SER A 21 -20.94 -11.92 -7.50
N ALA A 22 -20.43 -11.33 -6.41
CA ALA A 22 -19.04 -10.88 -6.32
C ALA A 22 -18.04 -12.00 -6.65
N GLN A 23 -18.20 -13.16 -6.02
CA GLN A 23 -17.30 -14.30 -6.20
C GLN A 23 -17.30 -14.79 -7.64
N ASP A 24 -18.49 -14.98 -8.23
CA ASP A 24 -18.64 -15.45 -9.62
C ASP A 24 -18.01 -14.47 -10.61
N THR A 25 -18.15 -13.17 -10.37
CA THR A 25 -17.55 -12.12 -11.20
C THR A 25 -16.03 -12.15 -11.14
N LEU A 26 -15.45 -12.30 -9.93
CA LEU A 26 -14.01 -12.41 -9.76
C LEU A 26 -13.45 -13.66 -10.45
N GLU A 27 -14.09 -14.82 -10.28
CA GLU A 27 -13.69 -16.07 -10.91
C GLU A 27 -13.79 -16.01 -12.43
N THR A 28 -14.88 -15.42 -12.96
CA THR A 28 -15.06 -15.24 -14.40
C THR A 28 -13.95 -14.38 -14.98
N VAL A 29 -13.66 -13.21 -14.37
CA VAL A 29 -12.62 -12.31 -14.85
C VAL A 29 -11.25 -12.97 -14.77
N LEU A 30 -10.93 -13.65 -13.67
CA LEU A 30 -9.65 -14.34 -13.52
C LEU A 30 -9.49 -15.47 -14.53
N THR A 31 -10.56 -16.22 -14.80
CA THR A 31 -10.58 -17.30 -15.79
C THR A 31 -10.36 -16.75 -17.20
N GLU A 32 -11.01 -15.67 -17.57
CA GLU A 32 -10.85 -15.05 -18.89
C GLU A 32 -9.43 -14.51 -19.10
N VAL A 33 -8.85 -13.82 -18.10
CA VAL A 33 -7.45 -13.39 -18.18
C VAL A 33 -6.51 -14.59 -18.28
N THR A 34 -6.77 -15.67 -17.56
CA THR A 34 -5.96 -16.89 -17.62
C THR A 34 -5.97 -17.52 -19.01
N LYS A 35 -7.13 -17.50 -19.71
CA LYS A 35 -7.29 -18.12 -21.03
C LYS A 35 -6.78 -17.28 -22.18
N ARG A 36 -6.98 -15.95 -22.09
CA ARG A 36 -6.79 -15.05 -23.25
C ARG A 36 -5.55 -14.18 -23.16
N GLY A 37 -4.90 -14.14 -21.99
CA GLY A 37 -3.76 -13.27 -21.71
C GLY A 37 -4.20 -11.86 -21.27
N PRO A 38 -3.40 -10.82 -21.53
CA PRO A 38 -3.67 -9.48 -21.02
C PRO A 38 -5.00 -8.92 -21.52
N LEU A 39 -5.89 -8.54 -20.59
CA LEU A 39 -7.21 -7.97 -20.87
C LEU A 39 -7.42 -6.64 -20.16
N ALA A 40 -8.21 -5.77 -20.78
CA ALA A 40 -8.68 -4.52 -20.22
C ALA A 40 -10.18 -4.58 -19.93
N SER A 41 -10.71 -3.63 -19.16
CA SER A 41 -12.15 -3.64 -18.81
C SER A 41 -13.08 -3.52 -20.02
N LYS A 42 -12.61 -3.02 -21.16
CA LYS A 42 -13.38 -2.95 -22.41
C LYS A 42 -13.61 -4.31 -23.05
N ASP A 43 -12.73 -5.30 -22.77
CA ASP A 43 -12.76 -6.63 -23.38
C ASP A 43 -13.78 -7.57 -22.70
N PHE A 44 -14.50 -7.04 -21.70
CA PHE A 44 -15.59 -7.69 -21.00
C PHE A 44 -16.91 -7.00 -21.32
N ASP A 45 -17.98 -7.79 -21.49
CA ASP A 45 -19.31 -7.26 -21.64
C ASP A 45 -19.83 -6.65 -20.32
N ASP A 46 -20.74 -5.70 -20.43
CA ASP A 46 -21.47 -5.16 -19.28
C ASP A 46 -22.87 -5.80 -19.27
N PRO A 47 -23.16 -6.72 -18.33
CA PRO A 47 -24.44 -7.42 -18.31
C PRO A 47 -25.62 -6.52 -17.88
N ARG A 48 -25.36 -5.29 -17.44
CA ARG A 48 -26.39 -4.38 -16.94
C ARG A 48 -27.10 -3.68 -18.09
N SER A 49 -28.43 -3.64 -18.00
CA SER A 49 -29.28 -2.92 -18.96
C SER A 49 -29.24 -1.40 -18.78
N GLU A 50 -29.02 -0.93 -17.56
CA GLU A 50 -28.95 0.48 -17.23
C GLU A 50 -27.59 0.81 -16.63
N ARG A 51 -27.04 1.96 -17.01
CA ARG A 51 -25.80 2.49 -16.45
C ARG A 51 -26.15 3.54 -15.41
N GLY A 52 -25.53 3.44 -14.25
CA GLY A 52 -25.61 4.44 -13.19
C GLY A 52 -24.79 5.70 -13.51
N GLY A 53 -24.56 6.52 -12.50
CA GLY A 53 -23.78 7.74 -12.61
C GLY A 53 -22.27 7.50 -12.89
N TRP A 54 -21.51 8.58 -12.89
CA TRP A 54 -20.05 8.60 -13.19
C TRP A 54 -19.22 7.56 -12.41
N TRP A 55 -19.62 7.21 -11.20
CA TRP A 55 -18.93 6.28 -10.30
C TRP A 55 -19.45 4.83 -10.38
N ASP A 56 -20.41 4.57 -11.26
CA ASP A 56 -20.97 3.24 -11.46
C ASP A 56 -20.11 2.44 -12.45
N TRP A 57 -19.11 1.80 -11.93
CA TRP A 57 -18.16 1.03 -12.72
C TRP A 57 -18.77 -0.30 -13.16
N LYS A 58 -18.39 -0.76 -14.37
CA LYS A 58 -18.67 -2.12 -14.82
C LYS A 58 -18.21 -3.13 -13.77
N PRO A 59 -18.98 -4.21 -13.51
CA PRO A 59 -18.56 -5.28 -12.61
C PRO A 59 -17.15 -5.82 -12.95
N ALA A 60 -16.89 -6.09 -14.22
CA ALA A 60 -15.58 -6.56 -14.68
C ALA A 60 -14.43 -5.56 -14.39
N LYS A 61 -14.68 -4.24 -14.52
CA LYS A 61 -13.68 -3.22 -14.16
C LYS A 61 -13.36 -3.28 -12.68
N LEU A 62 -14.37 -3.38 -11.84
CA LEU A 62 -14.19 -3.47 -10.39
C LEU A 62 -13.49 -4.76 -9.99
N ALA A 63 -13.84 -5.89 -10.62
CA ALA A 63 -13.18 -7.17 -10.41
C ALA A 63 -11.69 -7.14 -10.81
N LEU A 64 -11.35 -6.53 -11.94
CA LEU A 64 -9.94 -6.34 -12.34
C LEU A 64 -9.14 -5.53 -11.32
N GLU A 65 -9.72 -4.45 -10.78
CA GLU A 65 -9.06 -3.65 -9.73
C GLU A 65 -8.90 -4.43 -8.42
N ILE A 66 -9.92 -5.18 -7.99
CA ILE A 66 -9.85 -6.02 -6.79
C ILE A 66 -8.77 -7.10 -6.96
N LEU A 67 -8.78 -7.83 -8.07
CA LEU A 67 -7.79 -8.87 -8.35
C LEU A 67 -6.36 -8.31 -8.46
N PHE A 68 -6.21 -7.09 -8.96
CA PHE A 68 -4.95 -6.37 -8.98
C PHE A 68 -4.50 -5.98 -7.57
N GLU A 69 -5.37 -5.37 -6.78
CA GLU A 69 -5.06 -4.97 -5.40
C GLU A 69 -4.74 -6.20 -4.52
N GLN A 70 -5.38 -7.34 -4.78
CA GLN A 70 -5.06 -8.62 -4.13
C GLN A 70 -3.82 -9.33 -4.74
N GLY A 71 -3.23 -8.80 -5.81
CA GLY A 71 -2.03 -9.34 -6.43
C GLY A 71 -2.21 -10.63 -7.23
N TYR A 72 -3.46 -11.00 -7.60
CA TYR A 72 -3.69 -12.08 -8.57
C TYR A 72 -3.33 -11.63 -9.98
N LEU A 73 -3.65 -10.36 -10.29
CA LEU A 73 -3.33 -9.72 -11.55
C LEU A 73 -2.29 -8.62 -11.36
N MET A 74 -1.55 -8.32 -12.42
CA MET A 74 -0.65 -7.17 -12.53
C MET A 74 -0.92 -6.44 -13.83
N ILE A 75 -0.50 -5.17 -13.90
CA ILE A 75 -0.56 -4.40 -15.15
C ILE A 75 0.59 -4.87 -16.02
N ASP A 76 0.25 -5.51 -17.13
CA ASP A 76 1.22 -5.93 -18.15
C ASP A 76 1.68 -4.70 -18.96
N HIS A 77 0.73 -3.98 -19.57
CA HIS A 77 1.00 -2.76 -20.33
C HIS A 77 -0.15 -1.78 -20.28
N ARG A 78 0.05 -0.62 -20.93
CA ARG A 78 -0.99 0.40 -21.11
C ARG A 78 -1.10 0.80 -22.58
N VAL A 79 -2.34 0.96 -23.04
CA VAL A 79 -2.65 1.54 -24.36
C VAL A 79 -3.58 2.72 -24.13
N ASN A 80 -3.20 3.92 -24.55
CA ASN A 80 -3.99 5.14 -24.37
C ASN A 80 -4.54 5.30 -22.95
N PHE A 81 -3.66 5.19 -21.94
CA PHE A 81 -3.96 5.21 -20.48
C PHE A 81 -4.80 4.03 -19.99
N GLN A 82 -5.32 3.17 -20.84
CA GLN A 82 -6.04 1.98 -20.44
C GLN A 82 -5.07 0.90 -19.95
N ARG A 83 -5.37 0.33 -18.78
CA ARG A 83 -4.59 -0.74 -18.19
C ARG A 83 -5.01 -2.08 -18.76
N TYR A 84 -4.04 -2.89 -19.16
CA TYR A 84 -4.20 -4.30 -19.52
C TYR A 84 -3.61 -5.14 -18.39
N TYR A 85 -4.41 -6.07 -17.89
CA TYR A 85 -4.08 -6.90 -16.74
C TYR A 85 -3.77 -8.32 -17.18
N ASP A 86 -2.68 -8.88 -16.69
CA ASP A 86 -2.34 -10.29 -16.84
C ASP A 86 -2.06 -10.93 -15.47
N LEU A 87 -1.92 -12.24 -15.44
CA LEU A 87 -1.59 -12.97 -14.22
C LEU A 87 -0.27 -12.45 -13.63
N ALA A 88 -0.24 -12.28 -12.32
CA ALA A 88 0.94 -11.81 -11.62
C ALA A 88 2.20 -12.64 -11.93
N LYS A 89 2.04 -13.96 -12.09
CA LYS A 89 3.15 -14.87 -12.44
C LYS A 89 3.74 -14.65 -13.83
N HIS A 90 3.00 -14.00 -14.76
CA HIS A 90 3.49 -13.69 -16.10
C HIS A 90 4.21 -12.34 -16.13
N VAL A 91 3.77 -11.40 -15.32
CA VAL A 91 4.28 -10.02 -15.32
C VAL A 91 5.46 -9.85 -14.37
N LEU A 92 5.41 -10.53 -13.22
CA LEU A 92 6.50 -10.47 -12.24
C LEU A 92 7.70 -11.30 -12.68
N PRO A 93 8.92 -10.81 -12.45
CA PRO A 93 10.11 -11.60 -12.73
C PRO A 93 10.08 -12.89 -11.92
N ASN A 94 10.46 -13.98 -12.59
CA ASN A 94 10.61 -15.29 -11.95
C ASN A 94 11.94 -15.33 -11.17
N ASP A 95 11.97 -14.62 -10.03
CA ASP A 95 13.14 -14.56 -9.15
C ASP A 95 12.93 -15.52 -7.97
N PRO A 96 13.75 -16.59 -7.87
CA PRO A 96 13.67 -17.54 -6.77
C PRO A 96 13.98 -16.91 -5.39
N ASN A 97 14.59 -15.72 -5.37
CA ASN A 97 14.86 -14.99 -4.13
C ASN A 97 13.67 -14.15 -3.65
N ILE A 98 12.58 -14.04 -4.44
CA ILE A 98 11.35 -13.40 -3.99
C ILE A 98 10.68 -14.33 -2.97
N GLN A 99 11.02 -14.13 -1.70
CA GLN A 99 10.35 -14.79 -0.60
C GLN A 99 8.92 -14.26 -0.46
N THR A 100 7.98 -15.16 -0.26
CA THR A 100 6.63 -14.78 0.15
C THR A 100 6.71 -14.19 1.55
N LYS A 101 6.43 -12.90 1.69
CA LYS A 101 6.39 -12.22 2.98
C LYS A 101 5.05 -12.50 3.66
N THR A 102 5.08 -12.64 4.98
CA THR A 102 3.88 -12.79 5.80
C THR A 102 3.17 -11.43 5.97
N ILE A 103 1.98 -11.45 6.55
CA ILE A 103 1.26 -10.22 6.92
C ILE A 103 2.05 -9.46 7.99
N GLU A 104 2.66 -10.16 8.93
CA GLU A 104 3.51 -9.58 9.98
C GLU A 104 4.75 -8.92 9.38
N ASP A 105 5.43 -9.56 8.43
CA ASP A 105 6.52 -8.94 7.69
C ASP A 105 6.08 -7.65 6.97
N TRP A 106 4.87 -7.66 6.41
CA TRP A 106 4.31 -6.49 5.75
C TRP A 106 4.01 -5.36 6.74
N LYS A 107 3.36 -5.65 7.88
CA LYS A 107 3.08 -4.68 8.93
C LYS A 107 4.36 -4.04 9.45
N ARG A 108 5.36 -4.87 9.71
CA ARG A 108 6.67 -4.43 10.15
C ARG A 108 7.35 -3.52 9.12
N TRP A 109 7.38 -3.96 7.87
CA TRP A 109 7.99 -3.22 6.79
C TRP A 109 7.31 -1.86 6.57
N THR A 110 5.98 -1.81 6.52
CA THR A 110 5.23 -0.57 6.34
C THR A 110 5.40 0.40 7.51
N THR A 111 5.44 -0.09 8.75
CA THR A 111 5.71 0.72 9.93
C THR A 111 7.10 1.36 9.86
N LEU A 112 8.13 0.59 9.51
CA LEU A 112 9.50 1.11 9.37
C LEU A 112 9.63 2.09 8.19
N CYS A 113 8.95 1.82 7.07
CA CYS A 113 8.91 2.74 5.92
C CYS A 113 8.19 4.04 6.26
N SER A 114 7.08 3.99 7.02
CA SER A 114 6.40 5.21 7.47
C SER A 114 7.35 6.09 8.27
N LEU A 115 8.07 5.52 9.23
CA LEU A 115 9.06 6.26 10.03
C LEU A 115 10.21 6.80 9.17
N LEU A 116 10.69 6.02 8.19
CA LEU A 116 11.75 6.46 7.29
C LEU A 116 11.33 7.69 6.45
N TYR A 117 10.08 7.72 5.98
CA TYR A 117 9.59 8.80 5.12
C TYR A 117 9.07 10.01 5.90
N LEU A 118 8.51 9.82 7.10
CA LEU A 118 8.04 10.90 7.96
C LEU A 118 9.16 11.45 8.87
N GLY A 119 10.26 10.70 9.05
CA GLY A 119 11.34 11.03 9.96
C GLY A 119 10.95 10.72 11.42
N VAL A 120 10.07 11.51 12.00
CA VAL A 120 9.48 11.31 13.33
C VAL A 120 7.96 11.30 13.20
N ALA A 121 7.28 10.36 13.88
CA ALA A 121 5.83 10.25 13.76
C ALA A 121 5.18 9.61 14.99
N THR A 122 3.90 9.95 15.22
CA THR A 122 3.01 9.29 16.17
C THR A 122 2.44 8.00 15.58
N ILE A 123 1.83 7.15 16.42
CA ILE A 123 1.13 5.94 15.95
C ILE A 123 0.02 6.30 14.94
N GLU A 124 -0.65 7.42 15.13
CA GLU A 124 -1.70 7.88 14.22
C GLU A 124 -1.17 8.17 12.83
N GLN A 125 -0.11 8.97 12.72
CA GLN A 125 0.55 9.32 11.48
C GLN A 125 1.12 8.09 10.76
N ILE A 126 1.77 7.18 11.50
CA ILE A 126 2.26 5.90 10.97
C ILE A 126 1.12 5.06 10.39
N SER A 127 0.00 4.98 11.13
CA SER A 127 -1.18 4.22 10.70
C SER A 127 -1.78 4.80 9.43
N ASP A 128 -1.88 6.12 9.35
CA ASP A 128 -2.50 6.80 8.21
C ASP A 128 -1.65 6.67 6.94
N TYR A 129 -0.33 6.69 7.05
CA TYR A 129 0.59 6.68 5.91
C TYR A 129 0.37 5.48 4.96
N TYR A 130 0.20 4.27 5.49
CA TYR A 130 -0.10 3.05 4.73
C TYR A 130 -1.50 2.49 4.99
N ARG A 131 -2.40 3.26 5.60
CA ARG A 131 -3.77 2.86 5.92
C ARG A 131 -3.82 1.56 6.76
N GLN A 132 -2.91 1.44 7.73
CA GLN A 132 -2.87 0.34 8.67
C GLN A 132 -3.86 0.55 9.82
N GLN A 133 -4.26 -0.54 10.47
CA GLN A 133 -5.02 -0.43 11.72
C GLN A 133 -4.11 0.04 12.86
N LYS A 134 -4.56 1.00 13.67
CA LYS A 134 -3.78 1.53 14.81
C LYS A 134 -3.34 0.44 15.78
N ALA A 135 -4.18 -0.58 16.00
CA ALA A 135 -3.85 -1.71 16.87
C ALA A 135 -2.64 -2.52 16.35
N ASP A 136 -2.57 -2.75 15.04
CA ASP A 136 -1.46 -3.44 14.40
C ASP A 136 -0.17 -2.64 14.52
N VAL A 137 -0.24 -1.33 14.21
CA VAL A 137 0.92 -0.44 14.34
C VAL A 137 1.42 -0.40 15.79
N HIS A 138 0.51 -0.31 16.76
CA HIS A 138 0.86 -0.30 18.18
C HIS A 138 1.58 -1.60 18.62
N SER A 139 1.10 -2.77 18.16
CA SER A 139 1.77 -4.04 18.42
C SER A 139 3.16 -4.09 17.78
N THR A 140 3.26 -3.70 16.51
CA THR A 140 4.52 -3.70 15.76
C THR A 140 5.54 -2.74 16.37
N ILE A 141 5.12 -1.55 16.81
CA ILE A 141 6.01 -0.58 17.49
C ILE A 141 6.56 -1.16 18.79
N LYS A 142 5.76 -1.88 19.59
CA LYS A 142 6.26 -2.54 20.81
C LYS A 142 7.37 -3.56 20.52
N GLU A 143 7.21 -4.36 19.49
CA GLU A 143 8.23 -5.31 19.06
C GLU A 143 9.51 -4.59 18.62
N LEU A 144 9.36 -3.56 17.77
CA LEU A 144 10.48 -2.76 17.26
C LEU A 144 11.22 -2.00 18.35
N LEU A 145 10.53 -1.52 19.40
CA LEU A 145 11.16 -0.93 20.59
C LEU A 145 11.99 -1.95 21.35
N THR A 146 11.48 -3.17 21.54
CA THR A 146 12.20 -4.25 22.23
C THR A 146 13.46 -4.66 21.46
N GLU A 147 13.43 -4.61 20.15
CA GLU A 147 14.58 -4.90 19.28
C GLU A 147 15.55 -3.73 19.15
N GLY A 148 15.18 -2.55 19.61
CA GLY A 148 15.98 -1.32 19.44
C GLY A 148 15.98 -0.77 18.01
N ALA A 149 15.06 -1.22 17.15
CA ALA A 149 14.93 -0.74 15.78
C ALA A 149 14.19 0.60 15.69
N VAL A 150 13.41 0.93 16.71
CA VAL A 150 12.66 2.19 16.85
C VAL A 150 12.96 2.79 18.22
N ILE A 151 12.98 4.10 18.31
CA ILE A 151 13.26 4.86 19.53
C ILE A 151 12.07 5.76 19.85
N PRO A 152 11.57 5.76 21.11
CA PRO A 152 10.58 6.73 21.55
C PRO A 152 11.22 8.11 21.60
N THR A 153 10.50 9.13 21.15
CA THR A 153 10.99 10.50 21.03
C THR A 153 9.90 11.47 21.45
N GLU A 154 10.27 12.53 22.12
CA GLU A 154 9.40 13.64 22.45
C GLU A 154 9.59 14.78 21.45
N VAL A 155 8.50 15.34 20.95
CA VAL A 155 8.52 16.49 20.05
C VAL A 155 7.83 17.67 20.74
N GLU A 156 8.51 18.79 20.80
CA GLU A 156 7.97 20.00 21.42
C GLU A 156 6.62 20.38 20.82
N GLY A 157 5.62 20.57 21.67
CA GLY A 157 4.25 20.91 21.27
C GLY A 157 3.36 19.72 20.91
N TRP A 158 3.92 18.51 20.78
CA TRP A 158 3.11 17.31 20.55
C TRP A 158 2.64 16.71 21.90
N LYS A 159 1.39 16.24 21.93
CA LYS A 159 0.80 15.61 23.14
C LYS A 159 1.04 14.11 23.17
N GLU A 160 1.20 13.51 22.00
CA GLU A 160 1.33 12.07 21.83
C GLU A 160 2.79 11.66 21.75
N GLN A 161 3.07 10.44 22.19
CA GLN A 161 4.38 9.83 22.03
C GLN A 161 4.70 9.68 20.56
N ALA A 162 5.82 10.23 20.14
CA ALA A 162 6.39 10.05 18.82
C ALA A 162 7.49 8.98 18.82
N TYR A 163 7.81 8.50 17.64
CA TYR A 163 8.80 7.47 17.38
C TYR A 163 9.66 7.87 16.20
N LEU A 164 10.92 7.42 16.21
CA LEU A 164 11.84 7.57 15.10
C LEU A 164 12.54 6.24 14.80
N ASN A 165 13.04 6.07 13.59
CA ASN A 165 13.88 4.93 13.25
C ASN A 165 15.24 5.08 13.96
N SER A 166 15.76 4.00 14.55
CA SER A 166 17.03 4.05 15.30
C SER A 166 18.23 4.45 14.43
N VAL A 167 18.16 4.27 13.11
CA VAL A 167 19.22 4.72 12.18
C VAL A 167 19.35 6.24 12.13
N ASP A 168 18.28 6.97 12.47
CA ASP A 168 18.24 8.43 12.42
C ASP A 168 18.72 9.09 13.72
N ARG A 169 19.05 8.30 14.75
CA ARG A 169 19.55 8.81 16.05
C ARG A 169 20.71 9.78 15.86
N ILE A 170 21.67 9.44 15.02
CA ILE A 170 22.85 10.26 14.79
C ILE A 170 22.50 11.65 14.22
N ILE A 171 21.43 11.73 13.43
CA ILE A 171 20.94 12.98 12.85
C ILE A 171 20.32 13.84 13.96
N VAL A 172 19.52 13.25 14.84
CA VAL A 172 18.89 13.94 15.97
C VAL A 172 19.96 14.47 16.93
N GLU A 173 20.93 13.63 17.31
CA GLU A 173 22.05 14.04 18.16
C GLU A 173 22.85 15.20 17.56
N ALA A 174 23.05 15.19 16.23
CA ALA A 174 23.72 16.28 15.53
C ALA A 174 22.89 17.59 15.51
N ILE A 175 21.56 17.48 15.41
CA ILE A 175 20.64 18.63 15.47
C ILE A 175 20.66 19.22 16.89
N GLU A 176 20.54 18.42 17.94
CA GLU A 176 20.57 18.83 19.35
C GLU A 176 21.89 19.50 19.71
N ALA A 177 22.99 18.99 19.19
CA ALA A 177 24.31 19.58 19.38
C ALA A 177 24.54 20.86 18.52
N GLY A 178 23.57 21.29 17.70
CA GLY A 178 23.69 22.44 16.82
C GLY A 178 24.69 22.26 15.67
N LEU A 179 25.09 21.01 15.42
CA LEU A 179 26.08 20.67 14.38
C LEU A 179 25.43 20.53 13.00
N TYR A 180 24.11 20.28 12.96
CA TYR A 180 23.37 20.13 11.72
C TYR A 180 22.73 21.46 11.28
N ARG A 181 23.04 21.89 10.08
CA ARG A 181 22.35 23.03 9.43
C ARG A 181 21.93 22.63 8.03
N SER A 182 20.65 22.77 7.74
CA SER A 182 20.17 22.61 6.37
C SER A 182 20.81 23.65 5.48
N LYS A 183 21.38 23.20 4.37
CA LYS A 183 21.95 24.05 3.31
C LYS A 183 21.04 24.13 2.09
N LEU A 184 19.89 23.47 2.16
CA LEU A 184 18.99 23.29 1.04
C LEU A 184 17.72 24.09 1.27
N THR A 185 17.34 24.88 0.28
CA THR A 185 16.01 25.50 0.18
C THR A 185 15.32 24.90 -1.02
N VAL A 186 14.16 24.29 -0.82
CA VAL A 186 13.39 23.63 -1.88
C VAL A 186 11.92 24.05 -1.82
N PHE A 187 11.27 24.03 -2.97
CA PHE A 187 9.83 24.14 -3.06
C PHE A 187 9.23 22.72 -2.97
N LEU A 188 8.33 22.51 -2.02
CA LEU A 188 7.64 21.25 -1.85
C LEU A 188 6.31 21.29 -2.61
N PRO A 189 5.97 20.26 -3.40
CA PRO A 189 4.66 20.15 -4.01
C PRO A 189 3.59 19.85 -2.93
N PRO A 190 2.29 20.16 -3.17
CA PRO A 190 1.22 19.95 -2.21
C PRO A 190 1.03 18.51 -1.71
N PHE A 191 1.63 17.55 -2.39
CA PHE A 191 1.58 16.12 -2.03
C PHE A 191 2.92 15.57 -1.54
N ASP A 192 3.84 16.45 -1.12
CA ASP A 192 5.10 16.03 -0.53
C ASP A 192 4.87 15.49 0.89
N ASN A 193 5.58 14.42 1.24
CA ASN A 193 5.45 13.78 2.54
C ASN A 193 5.75 14.71 3.72
N LEU A 194 6.63 15.71 3.54
CA LEU A 194 7.01 16.66 4.60
C LEU A 194 5.88 17.65 4.97
N ILE A 195 4.85 17.77 4.14
CA ILE A 195 3.71 18.67 4.37
C ILE A 195 2.39 17.89 4.43
N TRP A 196 2.47 16.60 4.62
CA TRP A 196 1.33 15.70 4.58
C TRP A 196 0.79 15.44 5.99
N ASP A 197 0.40 16.51 6.69
CA ASP A 197 -0.26 16.43 7.99
C ASP A 197 -1.63 17.12 7.97
#